data_d5e5ae7622fa63b2fbc324a081253e0d
#
_entry.id   d5e5ae7622fa63b2fbc324a081253e0d
#
_cell.length_a   1.000
_cell.length_b   1.000
_cell.length_c   1.000
_cell.angle_alpha   90.00
_cell.angle_beta   90.00
_cell.angle_gamma   90.00
#
_symmetry.space_group_name_H-M   'P 1'
#
loop_
_entity.id
_entity.type
_entity.pdbx_description
1 polymer ?
#
loop_
_entity_poly.entity_id
_entity_poly.type
_entity_poly.pdbx_seq_one_letter_code
_entity_poly.pdbx_strand_id
1 'polypeptide(L)'
;MIGLGIIIFMFLIALLAPLLAPVISSDPSIIPFNLRSPIPPGHEGYVMGTGKAGIDIFYGVVWGARTSIYVSLLVVGAAALIGLVLGSVAGYHGGSVDELLMRITDVFLSVPSLIMAMAITAVFARSLEFVMLALIVVWWPSYARLIRGQVLSIKENSYVEAARAIGAKGGRILFRHIIPNSFSPLLVSVTLDIGAVVLTTAGLSFLGFGAPSGTAEWGSMVADGQQYFFSTVIYEGAAYNPWWIWVFPGGMIFLFVMGFNLLGDGLRDVLDPRQRR
;
A
#
# COMPACT_ATOMS: atom_id res chain seq x y z
N MET A 1 14.92 -7.70 -12.46
CA MET A 1 15.31 -6.45 -13.19
C MET A 1 14.10 -5.62 -13.64
N ILE A 2 13.10 -6.21 -14.31
CA ILE A 2 11.91 -5.46 -14.80
C ILE A 2 11.16 -4.77 -13.64
N GLY A 3 10.87 -5.48 -12.55
CA GLY A 3 10.18 -4.90 -11.39
C GLY A 3 10.89 -3.68 -10.80
N LEU A 4 12.22 -3.75 -10.66
CA LEU A 4 13.01 -2.62 -10.17
C LEU A 4 12.94 -1.42 -11.13
N GLY A 5 12.98 -1.66 -12.45
CA GLY A 5 12.82 -0.61 -13.45
C GLY A 5 11.47 0.11 -13.35
N ILE A 6 10.38 -0.65 -13.17
CA ILE A 6 9.03 -0.08 -12.97
C ILE A 6 8.98 0.77 -11.70
N ILE A 7 9.53 0.27 -10.59
CA ILE A 7 9.52 1.00 -9.31
C ILE A 7 10.32 2.29 -9.43
N ILE A 8 11.53 2.24 -10.02
CA ILE A 8 12.35 3.44 -10.26
C ILE A 8 11.56 4.45 -11.11
N PHE A 9 10.91 4.01 -12.17
CA PHE A 9 10.06 4.86 -13.01
C PHE A 9 8.95 5.54 -12.21
N MET A 10 8.25 4.79 -11.33
CA MET A 10 7.21 5.34 -10.47
C MET A 10 7.74 6.38 -9.47
N PHE A 11 8.90 6.10 -8.85
CA PHE A 11 9.55 7.05 -7.96
C PHE A 11 10.03 8.30 -8.69
N LEU A 12 10.51 8.17 -9.94
CA LEU A 12 10.87 9.31 -10.77
C LEU A 12 9.67 10.18 -11.12
N ILE A 13 8.52 9.58 -11.49
CA ILE A 13 7.28 10.34 -11.69
C ILE A 13 6.91 11.10 -10.42
N ALA A 14 6.92 10.45 -9.26
CA ALA A 14 6.60 11.07 -7.99
C ALA A 14 7.57 12.21 -7.62
N LEU A 15 8.87 12.04 -7.87
CA LEU A 15 9.89 13.05 -7.62
C LEU A 15 9.75 14.26 -8.55
N LEU A 16 9.54 13.98 -9.84
CA LEU A 16 9.41 15.00 -10.89
C LEU A 16 8.00 15.59 -11.00
N ALA A 17 7.06 15.17 -10.15
CA ALA A 17 5.68 15.66 -10.19
C ALA A 17 5.55 17.19 -10.25
N PRO A 18 6.30 18.00 -9.47
CA PRO A 18 6.20 19.45 -9.55
C PRO A 18 6.66 20.06 -10.89
N LEU A 19 7.52 19.33 -11.63
CA LEU A 19 7.99 19.73 -12.96
C LEU A 19 7.06 19.28 -14.07
N LEU A 20 6.51 18.06 -13.94
CA LEU A 20 5.61 17.45 -14.94
C LEU A 20 4.21 18.06 -14.89
N ALA A 21 3.70 18.33 -13.70
CA ALA A 21 2.38 18.89 -13.44
C ALA A 21 2.52 20.00 -12.37
N PRO A 22 2.85 21.24 -12.74
CA PRO A 22 3.04 22.34 -11.80
C PRO A 22 1.82 22.54 -10.90
N VAL A 23 2.07 22.84 -9.63
CA VAL A 23 1.02 23.03 -8.62
C VAL A 23 0.21 24.28 -8.96
N ILE A 24 -1.10 24.13 -9.09
CA ILE A 24 -2.05 25.21 -9.42
C ILE A 24 -2.78 25.69 -8.15
N SER A 25 -2.91 24.79 -7.12
CA SER A 25 -3.62 25.06 -5.87
C SER A 25 -2.65 25.09 -4.68
N SER A 26 -3.11 25.54 -3.51
CA SER A 26 -2.32 25.50 -2.26
C SER A 26 -2.02 24.09 -1.79
N ASP A 27 -2.80 23.09 -2.21
CA ASP A 27 -2.63 21.68 -1.88
C ASP A 27 -2.47 20.84 -3.15
N PRO A 28 -1.28 20.26 -3.40
CA PRO A 28 -1.02 19.43 -4.57
C PRO A 28 -1.85 18.15 -4.64
N SER A 29 -2.39 17.69 -3.50
CA SER A 29 -3.24 16.50 -3.45
C SER A 29 -4.66 16.74 -3.98
N ILE A 30 -5.05 18.00 -4.19
CA ILE A 30 -6.34 18.37 -4.78
C ILE A 30 -6.16 18.61 -6.27
N ILE A 31 -6.85 17.81 -7.09
CA ILE A 31 -6.79 17.94 -8.54
C ILE A 31 -7.57 19.18 -9.00
N PRO A 32 -6.99 20.04 -9.83
CA PRO A 32 -7.72 21.15 -10.44
C PRO A 32 -8.97 20.69 -11.20
N PHE A 33 -10.06 21.43 -11.07
CA PHE A 33 -11.33 21.13 -11.73
C PHE A 33 -11.97 22.40 -12.31
N ASN A 34 -12.86 22.25 -13.30
CA ASN A 34 -13.52 23.38 -13.99
C ASN A 34 -15.04 23.24 -14.11
N LEU A 35 -15.64 22.24 -13.44
CA LEU A 35 -17.08 21.93 -13.44
C LEU A 35 -17.66 21.62 -14.84
N ARG A 36 -16.84 21.21 -15.80
CA ARG A 36 -17.27 20.83 -17.15
C ARG A 36 -17.47 19.32 -17.29
N SER A 37 -18.13 18.92 -18.37
CA SER A 37 -18.17 17.52 -18.82
C SER A 37 -16.77 17.02 -19.15
N PRO A 38 -16.54 15.69 -19.09
CA PRO A 38 -15.25 15.12 -19.49
C PRO A 38 -14.84 15.51 -20.92
N ILE A 39 -13.59 15.91 -21.07
CA ILE A 39 -12.96 16.29 -22.34
C ILE A 39 -12.05 15.13 -22.78
N PRO A 40 -12.09 14.70 -24.05
CA PRO A 40 -11.21 13.63 -24.54
C PRO A 40 -9.73 13.98 -24.47
N PRO A 41 -8.82 12.98 -24.37
CA PRO A 41 -7.38 13.20 -24.43
C PRO A 41 -6.93 13.98 -25.67
N GLY A 42 -5.98 14.91 -25.48
CA GLY A 42 -5.39 15.72 -26.55
C GLY A 42 -6.21 16.94 -26.93
N HIS A 43 -7.36 17.21 -26.29
CA HIS A 43 -8.18 18.39 -26.56
C HIS A 43 -7.98 19.44 -25.44
N GLU A 44 -8.14 20.71 -25.79
CA GLU A 44 -8.03 21.89 -24.91
C GLU A 44 -6.75 21.91 -24.04
N GLY A 45 -5.67 21.25 -24.47
CA GLY A 45 -4.41 21.15 -23.70
C GLY A 45 -4.36 20.03 -22.67
N TYR A 46 -5.43 19.25 -22.50
CA TYR A 46 -5.46 18.11 -21.58
C TYR A 46 -4.88 16.85 -22.22
N VAL A 47 -3.64 16.50 -21.88
CA VAL A 47 -2.89 15.37 -22.47
C VAL A 47 -3.63 14.03 -22.29
N MET A 48 -4.14 13.75 -21.07
CA MET A 48 -4.88 12.54 -20.73
C MET A 48 -6.41 12.79 -20.62
N GLY A 49 -6.87 13.95 -21.08
CA GLY A 49 -8.26 14.36 -20.96
C GLY A 49 -8.66 14.75 -19.54
N THR A 50 -9.96 15.00 -19.35
CA THR A 50 -10.52 15.32 -18.04
C THR A 50 -11.53 14.27 -17.59
N GLY A 51 -11.76 14.22 -16.27
CA GLY A 51 -12.71 13.32 -15.64
C GLY A 51 -13.97 14.03 -15.13
N LYS A 52 -14.56 13.47 -14.08
CA LYS A 52 -15.71 14.04 -13.38
C LYS A 52 -15.45 15.49 -12.99
N ALA A 53 -16.40 16.37 -13.23
CA ALA A 53 -16.30 17.80 -12.94
C ALA A 53 -15.09 18.51 -13.61
N GLY A 54 -14.58 17.96 -14.71
CA GLY A 54 -13.45 18.55 -15.44
C GLY A 54 -12.09 18.40 -14.75
N ILE A 55 -11.95 17.42 -13.86
CA ILE A 55 -10.70 17.06 -13.17
C ILE A 55 -9.64 16.64 -14.19
N ASP A 56 -8.46 17.26 -14.15
CA ASP A 56 -7.33 16.90 -15.04
C ASP A 56 -6.75 15.53 -14.68
N ILE A 57 -6.89 14.56 -15.59
CA ILE A 57 -6.42 13.18 -15.38
C ILE A 57 -4.90 13.11 -15.35
N PHE A 58 -4.19 13.87 -16.17
CA PHE A 58 -2.72 13.88 -16.18
C PHE A 58 -2.16 14.38 -14.84
N TYR A 59 -2.69 15.50 -14.35
CA TYR A 59 -2.31 16.03 -13.04
C TYR A 59 -2.55 14.99 -11.94
N GLY A 60 -3.75 14.41 -11.89
CA GLY A 60 -4.12 13.40 -10.91
C GLY A 60 -3.26 12.14 -10.96
N VAL A 61 -2.90 11.65 -12.15
CA VAL A 61 -2.02 10.49 -12.34
C VAL A 61 -0.61 10.77 -11.82
N VAL A 62 -0.05 11.93 -12.13
CA VAL A 62 1.30 12.32 -11.73
C VAL A 62 1.39 12.55 -10.22
N TRP A 63 0.50 13.34 -9.64
CA TRP A 63 0.49 13.60 -8.18
C TRP A 63 0.00 12.40 -7.39
N GLY A 64 -0.88 11.59 -7.97
CA GLY A 64 -1.32 10.31 -7.40
C GLY A 64 -0.17 9.33 -7.16
N ALA A 65 0.91 9.40 -7.95
CA ALA A 65 2.11 8.61 -7.69
C ALA A 65 2.72 8.94 -6.31
N ARG A 66 2.83 10.23 -5.95
CA ARG A 66 3.35 10.62 -4.62
C ARG A 66 2.43 10.16 -3.50
N THR A 67 1.13 10.38 -3.67
CA THR A 67 0.13 10.01 -2.65
C THR A 67 0.08 8.50 -2.44
N SER A 68 0.03 7.71 -3.52
CA SER A 68 -0.05 6.25 -3.44
C SER A 68 1.23 5.62 -2.86
N ILE A 69 2.42 6.13 -3.23
CA ILE A 69 3.69 5.73 -2.62
C ILE A 69 3.72 6.08 -1.13
N TYR A 70 3.34 7.30 -0.76
CA TYR A 70 3.31 7.75 0.64
C TYR A 70 2.39 6.86 1.48
N VAL A 71 1.15 6.65 1.01
CA VAL A 71 0.15 5.82 1.70
C VAL A 71 0.67 4.40 1.91
N SER A 72 1.16 3.76 0.85
CA SER A 72 1.61 2.37 0.93
C SER A 72 2.83 2.20 1.84
N LEU A 73 3.83 3.06 1.74
CA LEU A 73 5.02 2.99 2.58
C LEU A 73 4.70 3.27 4.05
N LEU A 74 3.84 4.25 4.35
CA LEU A 74 3.45 4.58 5.71
C LEU A 74 2.63 3.44 6.34
N VAL A 75 1.63 2.94 5.64
CA VAL A 75 0.76 1.87 6.12
C VAL A 75 1.56 0.59 6.39
N VAL A 76 2.31 0.13 5.39
CA VAL A 76 3.10 -1.11 5.50
C VAL A 76 4.20 -0.95 6.54
N GLY A 77 4.91 0.17 6.55
CA GLY A 77 5.97 0.45 7.52
C GLY A 77 5.46 0.46 8.96
N ALA A 78 4.34 1.16 9.22
CA ALA A 78 3.73 1.21 10.54
C ALA A 78 3.20 -0.17 10.98
N ALA A 79 2.47 -0.85 10.11
CA ALA A 79 1.93 -2.18 10.40
C ALA A 79 3.03 -3.22 10.64
N ALA A 80 4.09 -3.20 9.82
CA ALA A 80 5.25 -4.08 10.00
C ALA A 80 6.00 -3.80 11.30
N LEU A 81 6.15 -2.54 11.69
CA LEU A 81 6.78 -2.16 12.96
C LEU A 81 5.97 -2.66 14.16
N ILE A 82 4.65 -2.43 14.15
CA ILE A 82 3.76 -2.95 15.21
C ILE A 82 3.84 -4.48 15.27
N GLY A 83 3.74 -5.14 14.12
CA GLY A 83 3.83 -6.60 14.02
C GLY A 83 5.18 -7.15 14.46
N LEU A 84 6.28 -6.47 14.10
CA LEU A 84 7.63 -6.84 14.55
C LEU A 84 7.74 -6.79 16.07
N VAL A 85 7.25 -5.73 16.70
CA VAL A 85 7.32 -5.59 18.18
C VAL A 85 6.45 -6.64 18.84
N LEU A 86 5.17 -6.71 18.50
CA LEU A 86 4.22 -7.63 19.15
C LEU A 86 4.54 -9.10 18.88
N GLY A 87 4.91 -9.45 17.66
CA GLY A 87 5.31 -10.80 17.27
C GLY A 87 6.61 -11.24 17.95
N SER A 88 7.59 -10.31 18.06
CA SER A 88 8.85 -10.60 18.77
C SER A 88 8.63 -10.81 20.27
N VAL A 89 7.80 -9.99 20.90
CA VAL A 89 7.46 -10.14 22.33
C VAL A 89 6.73 -11.46 22.56
N ALA A 90 5.73 -11.78 21.78
CA ALA A 90 4.96 -13.03 21.87
C ALA A 90 5.87 -14.27 21.71
N GLY A 91 6.62 -14.35 20.60
CA GLY A 91 7.49 -15.50 20.30
C GLY A 91 8.65 -15.67 21.28
N TYR A 92 9.20 -14.57 21.79
CA TYR A 92 10.34 -14.63 22.72
C TYR A 92 9.92 -15.06 24.13
N HIS A 93 8.89 -14.44 24.73
CA HIS A 93 8.47 -14.73 26.10
C HIS A 93 7.70 -16.05 26.20
N GLY A 94 6.82 -16.35 25.23
CA GLY A 94 5.97 -17.53 25.28
C GLY A 94 4.90 -17.46 26.38
N GLY A 95 4.31 -18.60 26.74
CA GLY A 95 3.34 -18.71 27.84
C GLY A 95 2.14 -17.78 27.70
N SER A 96 1.69 -17.21 28.82
CA SER A 96 0.48 -16.34 28.85
C SER A 96 0.61 -15.06 28.02
N VAL A 97 1.82 -14.51 27.86
CA VAL A 97 2.06 -13.32 27.02
C VAL A 97 1.81 -13.65 25.55
N ASP A 98 2.35 -14.77 25.09
CA ASP A 98 2.13 -15.27 23.74
C ASP A 98 0.64 -15.56 23.50
N GLU A 99 0.02 -16.28 24.43
CA GLU A 99 -1.40 -16.63 24.32
C GLU A 99 -2.29 -15.39 24.23
N LEU A 100 -2.08 -14.39 25.09
CA LEU A 100 -2.88 -13.15 25.07
C LEU A 100 -2.70 -12.39 23.77
N LEU A 101 -1.45 -12.15 23.34
CA LEU A 101 -1.15 -11.40 22.12
C LEU A 101 -1.69 -12.12 20.88
N MET A 102 -1.58 -13.45 20.83
CA MET A 102 -2.11 -14.21 19.69
C MET A 102 -3.63 -14.28 19.69
N ARG A 103 -4.30 -14.34 20.85
CA ARG A 103 -5.77 -14.23 20.90
C ARG A 103 -6.26 -12.90 20.35
N ILE A 104 -5.61 -11.78 20.71
CA ILE A 104 -5.92 -10.48 20.12
C ILE A 104 -5.69 -10.51 18.60
N THR A 105 -4.55 -11.01 18.16
CA THR A 105 -4.22 -11.17 16.74
C THR A 105 -5.28 -11.99 15.99
N ASP A 106 -5.74 -13.09 16.59
CA ASP A 106 -6.74 -14.00 16.03
C ASP A 106 -8.11 -13.33 15.87
N VAL A 107 -8.51 -12.47 16.83
CA VAL A 107 -9.74 -11.66 16.70
C VAL A 107 -9.68 -10.77 15.48
N PHE A 108 -8.57 -10.07 15.23
CA PHE A 108 -8.43 -9.23 14.05
C PHE A 108 -8.42 -10.06 12.75
N LEU A 109 -7.78 -11.20 12.73
CA LEU A 109 -7.68 -12.07 11.55
C LEU A 109 -8.95 -12.90 11.29
N SER A 110 -9.89 -12.97 12.24
CA SER A 110 -11.17 -13.65 12.05
C SER A 110 -12.15 -12.88 11.16
N VAL A 111 -11.95 -11.57 11.04
CA VAL A 111 -12.78 -10.71 10.18
C VAL A 111 -12.07 -10.50 8.83
N PRO A 112 -12.76 -10.65 7.69
CA PRO A 112 -12.16 -10.32 6.39
C PRO A 112 -11.62 -8.89 6.37
N SER A 113 -10.36 -8.74 5.95
CA SER A 113 -9.59 -7.49 6.04
C SER A 113 -10.30 -6.28 5.43
N LEU A 114 -10.88 -6.45 4.24
CA LEU A 114 -11.61 -5.38 3.55
C LEU A 114 -12.86 -4.94 4.35
N ILE A 115 -13.60 -5.89 4.91
CA ILE A 115 -14.81 -5.58 5.72
C ILE A 115 -14.42 -4.83 6.99
N MET A 116 -13.35 -5.23 7.66
CA MET A 116 -12.86 -4.52 8.85
C MET A 116 -12.40 -3.10 8.50
N ALA A 117 -11.65 -2.91 7.41
CA ALA A 117 -11.23 -1.60 6.96
C ALA A 117 -12.45 -0.70 6.64
N MET A 118 -13.46 -1.23 5.94
CA MET A 118 -14.72 -0.52 5.68
C MET A 118 -15.43 -0.12 6.97
N ALA A 119 -15.55 -1.03 7.94
CA ALA A 119 -16.20 -0.75 9.22
C ALA A 119 -15.49 0.36 10.00
N ILE A 120 -14.15 0.36 10.00
CA ILE A 120 -13.37 1.42 10.65
C ILE A 120 -13.57 2.75 9.92
N THR A 121 -13.40 2.79 8.59
CA THR A 121 -13.54 4.03 7.81
C THR A 121 -14.96 4.59 7.81
N ALA A 122 -15.98 3.75 7.93
CA ALA A 122 -17.39 4.18 8.00
C ALA A 122 -17.72 5.02 9.26
N VAL A 123 -16.96 4.84 10.34
CA VAL A 123 -17.16 5.58 11.60
C VAL A 123 -16.58 7.00 11.54
N PHE A 124 -15.58 7.21 10.70
CA PHE A 124 -14.87 8.47 10.58
C PHE A 124 -15.28 9.26 9.32
N ALA A 125 -14.93 10.54 9.28
CA ALA A 125 -15.08 11.35 8.07
C ALA A 125 -14.21 10.77 6.94
N ARG A 126 -14.65 10.94 5.69
CA ARG A 126 -13.87 10.52 4.53
C ARG A 126 -12.57 11.33 4.46
N SER A 127 -11.47 10.70 4.74
CA SER A 127 -10.13 11.27 4.57
C SER A 127 -9.10 10.17 4.34
N LEU A 128 -8.01 10.53 3.71
CA LEU A 128 -6.92 9.59 3.42
C LEU A 128 -6.25 9.07 4.70
N GLU A 129 -6.16 9.93 5.73
CA GLU A 129 -5.57 9.60 7.03
C GLU A 129 -6.35 8.47 7.73
N PHE A 130 -7.69 8.52 7.70
CA PHE A 130 -8.50 7.46 8.30
C PHE A 130 -8.46 6.16 7.51
N VAL A 131 -8.30 6.23 6.18
CA VAL A 131 -8.03 5.04 5.36
C VAL A 131 -6.68 4.42 5.76
N MET A 132 -5.62 5.22 5.88
CA MET A 132 -4.30 4.74 6.31
C MET A 132 -4.36 4.10 7.70
N LEU A 133 -5.04 4.75 8.66
CA LEU A 133 -5.21 4.22 10.01
C LEU A 133 -5.95 2.87 9.98
N ALA A 134 -7.05 2.78 9.25
CA ALA A 134 -7.81 1.54 9.11
C ALA A 134 -6.95 0.40 8.54
N LEU A 135 -6.16 0.70 7.51
CA LEU A 135 -5.27 -0.28 6.89
C LEU A 135 -4.13 -0.70 7.83
N ILE A 136 -3.53 0.21 8.61
CA ILE A 136 -2.54 -0.14 9.64
C ILE A 136 -3.13 -1.13 10.65
N VAL A 137 -4.34 -0.84 11.15
CA VAL A 137 -5.05 -1.68 12.12
C VAL A 137 -5.36 -3.07 11.56
N VAL A 138 -5.60 -3.16 10.26
CA VAL A 138 -5.93 -4.42 9.58
C VAL A 138 -4.68 -5.24 9.24
N TRP A 139 -3.53 -4.60 8.91
CA TRP A 139 -2.34 -5.29 8.40
C TRP A 139 -1.38 -5.81 9.48
N TRP A 140 -1.25 -5.13 10.62
CA TRP A 140 -0.29 -5.51 11.68
C TRP A 140 -0.43 -6.95 12.19
N PRO A 141 -1.65 -7.58 12.27
CA PRO A 141 -1.78 -8.92 12.81
C PRO A 141 -1.06 -9.99 11.98
N SER A 142 -1.06 -9.84 10.66
CA SER A 142 -0.35 -10.75 9.75
C SER A 142 1.16 -10.71 9.99
N TYR A 143 1.72 -9.52 10.18
CA TYR A 143 3.13 -9.35 10.52
C TYR A 143 3.47 -9.88 11.91
N ALA A 144 2.60 -9.67 12.90
CA ALA A 144 2.80 -10.19 14.25
C ALA A 144 2.87 -11.72 14.24
N ARG A 145 1.97 -12.39 13.51
CA ARG A 145 1.98 -13.85 13.36
C ARG A 145 3.21 -14.34 12.60
N LEU A 146 3.60 -13.66 11.52
CA LEU A 146 4.81 -13.99 10.76
C LEU A 146 6.05 -13.92 11.63
N ILE A 147 6.27 -12.81 12.32
CA ILE A 147 7.45 -12.58 13.16
C ILE A 147 7.46 -13.53 14.36
N ARG A 148 6.32 -13.76 15.01
CA ARG A 148 6.24 -14.78 16.08
C ARG A 148 6.73 -16.14 15.59
N GLY A 149 6.28 -16.59 14.41
CA GLY A 149 6.72 -17.86 13.84
C GLY A 149 8.22 -17.91 13.59
N GLN A 150 8.80 -16.81 13.07
CA GLN A 150 10.26 -16.70 12.88
C GLN A 150 11.02 -16.72 14.21
N VAL A 151 10.55 -15.97 15.20
CA VAL A 151 11.19 -15.93 16.54
C VAL A 151 11.19 -17.31 17.18
N LEU A 152 10.08 -18.05 17.12
CA LEU A 152 10.00 -19.41 17.65
C LEU A 152 11.00 -20.36 16.97
N SER A 153 11.08 -20.32 15.64
CA SER A 153 12.01 -21.14 14.87
C SER A 153 13.47 -20.80 15.16
N ILE A 154 13.81 -19.50 15.21
CA ILE A 154 15.20 -19.05 15.41
C ILE A 154 15.66 -19.30 16.85
N LYS A 155 14.76 -19.19 17.83
CA LYS A 155 15.04 -19.39 19.25
C LYS A 155 15.60 -20.78 19.57
N GLU A 156 15.28 -21.79 18.76
CA GLU A 156 15.70 -23.19 18.90
C GLU A 156 17.02 -23.50 18.17
N ASN A 157 17.65 -22.52 17.52
CA ASN A 157 18.91 -22.75 16.85
C ASN A 157 20.08 -22.86 17.84
N SER A 158 21.03 -23.73 17.55
CA SER A 158 22.20 -24.04 18.39
C SER A 158 23.07 -22.82 18.77
N TYR A 159 23.19 -21.84 17.88
CA TYR A 159 23.93 -20.60 18.18
C TYR A 159 23.21 -19.72 19.20
N VAL A 160 21.87 -19.76 19.26
CA VAL A 160 21.08 -19.06 20.30
C VAL A 160 21.23 -19.76 21.64
N GLU A 161 21.23 -21.09 21.67
CA GLU A 161 21.52 -21.89 22.87
C GLU A 161 22.93 -21.64 23.38
N ALA A 162 23.94 -21.63 22.52
CA ALA A 162 25.31 -21.30 22.87
C ALA A 162 25.41 -19.89 23.46
N ALA A 163 24.74 -18.89 22.88
CA ALA A 163 24.72 -17.53 23.44
C ALA A 163 24.10 -17.49 24.82
N ARG A 164 23.06 -18.30 25.06
CA ARG A 164 22.44 -18.44 26.38
C ARG A 164 23.36 -19.13 27.38
N ALA A 165 24.07 -20.18 26.97
CA ALA A 165 25.00 -20.94 27.84
C ALA A 165 26.18 -20.08 28.34
N ILE A 166 26.67 -19.12 27.52
CA ILE A 166 27.71 -18.16 27.93
C ILE A 166 27.17 -16.94 28.69
N GLY A 167 25.89 -16.95 29.10
CA GLY A 167 25.27 -15.93 29.95
C GLY A 167 24.76 -14.68 29.23
N ALA A 168 24.49 -14.71 27.95
CA ALA A 168 23.89 -13.56 27.23
C ALA A 168 22.49 -13.28 27.79
N LYS A 169 22.22 -12.00 28.10
CA LYS A 169 20.91 -11.55 28.60
C LYS A 169 19.85 -11.65 27.48
N GLY A 170 18.60 -11.94 27.84
CA GLY A 170 17.49 -12.16 26.93
C GLY A 170 17.30 -11.04 25.90
N GLY A 171 17.35 -9.79 26.31
CA GLY A 171 17.27 -8.65 25.38
C GLY A 171 18.42 -8.66 24.34
N ARG A 172 19.66 -8.99 24.73
CA ARG A 172 20.79 -9.11 23.80
C ARG A 172 20.55 -10.24 22.80
N ILE A 173 20.01 -11.37 23.23
CA ILE A 173 19.67 -12.49 22.34
C ILE A 173 18.60 -12.04 21.35
N LEU A 174 17.53 -11.39 21.80
CA LEU A 174 16.44 -10.94 20.96
C LEU A 174 16.92 -9.94 19.89
N PHE A 175 17.58 -8.84 20.29
CA PHE A 175 17.95 -7.76 19.38
C PHE A 175 19.18 -8.07 18.50
N ARG A 176 20.11 -8.93 18.94
CA ARG A 176 21.36 -9.20 18.24
C ARG A 176 21.35 -10.50 17.44
N HIS A 177 20.51 -11.46 17.82
CA HIS A 177 20.51 -12.79 17.20
C HIS A 177 19.17 -13.14 16.56
N ILE A 178 18.04 -12.82 17.18
CA ILE A 178 16.72 -13.25 16.68
C ILE A 178 16.16 -12.26 15.65
N ILE A 179 15.97 -10.99 16.03
CA ILE A 179 15.35 -9.99 15.16
C ILE A 179 16.11 -9.85 13.83
N PRO A 180 17.44 -9.71 13.77
CA PRO A 180 18.14 -9.58 12.50
C PRO A 180 17.94 -10.77 11.55
N ASN A 181 17.86 -11.98 12.11
CA ASN A 181 17.61 -13.19 11.33
C ASN A 181 16.12 -13.38 10.92
N SER A 182 15.21 -12.62 11.53
CA SER A 182 13.80 -12.60 11.16
C SER A 182 13.48 -11.60 10.04
N PHE A 183 14.45 -10.77 9.62
CA PHE A 183 14.22 -9.70 8.65
C PHE A 183 13.94 -10.21 7.22
N SER A 184 14.57 -11.30 6.78
CA SER A 184 14.42 -11.77 5.41
C SER A 184 12.95 -12.05 5.02
N PRO A 185 12.18 -12.87 5.78
CA PRO A 185 10.77 -13.08 5.48
C PRO A 185 9.92 -11.82 5.64
N LEU A 186 10.26 -10.95 6.59
CA LEU A 186 9.58 -9.68 6.80
C LEU A 186 9.76 -8.75 5.60
N LEU A 187 10.98 -8.60 5.08
CA LEU A 187 11.27 -7.76 3.91
C LEU A 187 10.50 -8.21 2.67
N VAL A 188 10.44 -9.52 2.42
CA VAL A 188 9.68 -10.08 1.31
C VAL A 188 8.20 -9.73 1.47
N SER A 189 7.59 -9.99 2.66
CA SER A 189 6.19 -9.67 2.90
C SER A 189 5.91 -8.17 2.77
N VAL A 190 6.73 -7.31 3.36
CA VAL A 190 6.63 -5.84 3.26
C VAL A 190 6.64 -5.39 1.80
N THR A 191 7.54 -5.95 0.98
CA THR A 191 7.64 -5.56 -0.44
C THR A 191 6.38 -5.93 -1.22
N LEU A 192 5.83 -7.13 -1.02
CA LEU A 192 4.59 -7.56 -1.66
C LEU A 192 3.38 -6.75 -1.19
N ASP A 193 3.32 -6.45 0.10
CA ASP A 193 2.20 -5.75 0.71
C ASP A 193 2.13 -4.26 0.32
N ILE A 194 3.24 -3.62 -0.09
CA ILE A 194 3.23 -2.25 -0.64
C ILE A 194 2.28 -2.16 -1.84
N GLY A 195 2.34 -3.13 -2.76
CA GLY A 195 1.39 -3.22 -3.87
C GLY A 195 -0.03 -3.54 -3.42
N ALA A 196 -0.18 -4.49 -2.50
CA ALA A 196 -1.47 -4.93 -1.98
C ALA A 196 -2.23 -3.80 -1.26
N VAL A 197 -1.54 -2.93 -0.53
CA VAL A 197 -2.14 -1.76 0.14
C VAL A 197 -2.73 -0.78 -0.88
N VAL A 198 -2.02 -0.46 -1.97
CA VAL A 198 -2.56 0.43 -3.01
C VAL A 198 -3.81 -0.17 -3.64
N LEU A 199 -3.79 -1.47 -3.93
CA LEU A 199 -4.96 -2.16 -4.49
C LEU A 199 -6.15 -2.15 -3.50
N THR A 200 -5.89 -2.36 -2.21
CA THR A 200 -6.94 -2.34 -1.17
C THR A 200 -7.49 -0.94 -0.95
N THR A 201 -6.63 0.09 -0.97
CA THR A 201 -7.05 1.51 -0.93
C THR A 201 -7.96 1.83 -2.11
N ALA A 202 -7.59 1.38 -3.32
CA ALA A 202 -8.43 1.53 -4.51
C ALA A 202 -9.77 0.81 -4.36
N GLY A 203 -9.80 -0.40 -3.80
CA GLY A 203 -11.02 -1.14 -3.49
C GLY A 203 -11.93 -0.40 -2.50
N LEU A 204 -11.36 0.16 -1.42
CA LEU A 204 -12.09 0.98 -0.45
C LEU A 204 -12.66 2.25 -1.11
N SER A 205 -11.86 2.92 -1.96
CA SER A 205 -12.30 4.11 -2.70
C SER A 205 -13.46 3.77 -3.64
N PHE A 206 -13.36 2.64 -4.37
CA PHE A 206 -14.40 2.17 -5.27
C PHE A 206 -15.72 1.85 -4.55
N LEU A 207 -15.66 1.35 -3.33
CA LEU A 207 -16.81 1.08 -2.47
C LEU A 207 -17.31 2.34 -1.74
N GLY A 208 -16.68 3.49 -1.93
CA GLY A 208 -17.08 4.76 -1.35
C GLY A 208 -16.52 5.05 0.05
N PHE A 209 -15.57 4.24 0.53
CA PHE A 209 -14.91 4.36 1.84
C PHE A 209 -13.48 4.90 1.75
N GLY A 210 -13.05 5.34 0.57
CA GLY A 210 -11.71 5.87 0.30
C GLY A 210 -11.56 7.37 0.52
N ALA A 211 -10.54 7.94 -0.12
CA ALA A 211 -10.30 9.38 -0.16
C ALA A 211 -11.47 10.15 -0.79
N PRO A 212 -11.66 11.43 -0.44
CA PRO A 212 -12.66 12.28 -1.09
C PRO A 212 -12.44 12.36 -2.61
N SER A 213 -13.55 12.53 -3.36
CA SER A 213 -13.49 12.79 -4.81
C SER A 213 -12.66 14.04 -5.09
N GLY A 214 -11.85 14.00 -6.16
CA GLY A 214 -10.92 15.08 -6.50
C GLY A 214 -9.57 15.02 -5.81
N THR A 215 -9.33 14.01 -4.96
CA THR A 215 -8.00 13.72 -4.42
C THR A 215 -7.12 13.07 -5.49
N ALA A 216 -5.87 13.53 -5.63
CA ALA A 216 -4.87 12.90 -6.47
C ALA A 216 -4.38 11.59 -5.81
N GLU A 217 -5.23 10.57 -5.84
CA GLU A 217 -4.99 9.20 -5.39
C GLU A 217 -5.63 8.28 -6.44
N TRP A 218 -4.87 7.33 -6.96
CA TRP A 218 -5.29 6.55 -8.12
C TRP A 218 -6.58 5.76 -7.90
N GLY A 219 -6.82 5.25 -6.68
CA GLY A 219 -8.04 4.52 -6.35
C GLY A 219 -9.28 5.41 -6.35
N SER A 220 -9.20 6.62 -5.79
CA SER A 220 -10.30 7.59 -5.82
C SER A 220 -10.61 8.05 -7.25
N MET A 221 -9.57 8.21 -8.09
CA MET A 221 -9.74 8.55 -9.50
C MET A 221 -10.47 7.45 -10.28
N VAL A 222 -10.13 6.17 -10.03
CA VAL A 222 -10.87 5.04 -10.64
C VAL A 222 -12.31 5.01 -10.13
N ALA A 223 -12.54 5.25 -8.85
CA ALA A 223 -13.89 5.31 -8.26
C ALA A 223 -14.73 6.46 -8.87
N ASP A 224 -14.14 7.64 -9.07
CA ASP A 224 -14.78 8.76 -9.76
C ASP A 224 -15.11 8.43 -11.21
N GLY A 225 -14.32 7.55 -11.84
CA GLY A 225 -14.55 7.05 -13.19
C GLY A 225 -15.69 6.04 -13.32
N GLN A 226 -16.13 5.41 -12.21
CA GLN A 226 -17.11 4.32 -12.21
C GLN A 226 -18.42 4.67 -12.92
N GLN A 227 -18.94 5.89 -12.73
CA GLN A 227 -20.17 6.34 -13.35
C GLN A 227 -20.08 6.43 -14.89
N TYR A 228 -18.88 6.41 -15.44
CA TYR A 228 -18.61 6.54 -16.87
C TYR A 228 -18.33 5.21 -17.58
N PHE A 229 -18.28 4.07 -16.89
CA PHE A 229 -17.95 2.78 -17.49
C PHE A 229 -18.87 2.40 -18.67
N PHE A 230 -20.15 2.74 -18.54
CA PHE A 230 -21.17 2.41 -19.54
C PHE A 230 -21.85 3.66 -20.10
N SER A 231 -21.25 4.84 -19.92
CA SER A 231 -21.82 6.11 -20.38
C SER A 231 -21.06 6.63 -21.61
N THR A 232 -21.70 7.55 -22.29
CA THR A 232 -21.13 8.29 -23.40
C THR A 232 -21.15 9.77 -23.06
N VAL A 233 -20.08 10.49 -23.33
CA VAL A 233 -20.01 11.95 -23.21
C VAL A 233 -20.02 12.57 -24.58
N ILE A 234 -20.70 13.71 -24.75
CA ILE A 234 -20.71 14.47 -25.98
C ILE A 234 -19.73 15.62 -25.84
N TYR A 235 -18.77 15.68 -26.77
CA TYR A 235 -17.80 16.76 -26.85
C TYR A 235 -17.75 17.24 -28.31
N GLU A 236 -17.94 18.55 -28.56
CA GLU A 236 -17.99 19.16 -29.89
C GLU A 236 -18.92 18.43 -30.88
N GLY A 237 -20.05 17.92 -30.40
CA GLY A 237 -21.03 17.19 -31.20
C GLY A 237 -20.68 15.73 -31.50
N ALA A 238 -19.51 15.24 -31.10
CA ALA A 238 -19.12 13.83 -31.21
C ALA A 238 -19.34 13.06 -29.88
N ALA A 239 -19.72 11.79 -30.01
CA ALA A 239 -19.95 10.92 -28.88
C ALA A 239 -18.69 10.13 -28.54
N TYR A 240 -18.21 10.21 -27.31
CA TYR A 240 -17.02 9.50 -26.82
C TYR A 240 -17.39 8.57 -25.66
N ASN A 241 -16.79 7.37 -25.64
CA ASN A 241 -16.72 6.57 -24.42
C ASN A 241 -15.55 7.10 -23.59
N PRO A 242 -15.73 7.59 -22.35
CA PRO A 242 -14.69 8.25 -21.57
C PRO A 242 -13.76 7.27 -20.83
N TRP A 243 -13.27 6.25 -21.54
CA TRP A 243 -12.40 5.18 -21.02
C TRP A 243 -11.12 5.70 -20.33
N TRP A 244 -10.61 6.85 -20.73
CA TRP A 244 -9.38 7.44 -20.21
C TRP A 244 -9.47 7.76 -18.72
N ILE A 245 -10.67 8.05 -18.19
CA ILE A 245 -10.89 8.47 -16.80
C ILE A 245 -10.45 7.38 -15.81
N TRP A 246 -10.63 6.11 -16.17
CA TRP A 246 -10.30 4.98 -15.31
C TRP A 246 -9.12 4.15 -15.83
N VAL A 247 -8.83 4.15 -17.14
CA VAL A 247 -7.72 3.37 -17.70
C VAL A 247 -6.37 3.93 -17.28
N PHE A 248 -6.17 5.25 -17.30
CA PHE A 248 -4.89 5.83 -16.91
C PHE A 248 -4.57 5.60 -15.42
N PRO A 249 -5.42 5.97 -14.45
CA PRO A 249 -5.11 5.69 -13.04
C PRO A 249 -5.11 4.19 -12.73
N GLY A 250 -5.98 3.39 -13.34
CA GLY A 250 -5.97 1.92 -13.21
C GLY A 250 -4.69 1.28 -13.75
N GLY A 251 -4.17 1.79 -14.86
CA GLY A 251 -2.88 1.39 -15.42
C GLY A 251 -1.71 1.69 -14.48
N MET A 252 -1.75 2.82 -13.77
CA MET A 252 -0.74 3.16 -12.76
C MET A 252 -0.79 2.22 -11.56
N ILE A 253 -1.99 1.88 -11.07
CA ILE A 253 -2.17 0.87 -10.01
C ILE A 253 -1.60 -0.47 -10.46
N PHE A 254 -1.96 -0.92 -11.67
CA PHE A 254 -1.46 -2.18 -12.23
C PHE A 254 0.07 -2.22 -12.30
N LEU A 255 0.69 -1.19 -12.86
CA LEU A 255 2.15 -1.09 -12.98
C LEU A 255 2.82 -1.06 -11.59
N PHE A 256 2.25 -0.32 -10.64
CA PHE A 256 2.77 -0.23 -9.28
C PHE A 256 2.74 -1.60 -8.58
N VAL A 257 1.60 -2.27 -8.59
CA VAL A 257 1.41 -3.60 -7.99
C VAL A 257 2.34 -4.62 -8.66
N MET A 258 2.40 -4.62 -9.99
CA MET A 258 3.27 -5.52 -10.74
C MET A 258 4.74 -5.28 -10.42
N GLY A 259 5.16 -4.02 -10.32
CA GLY A 259 6.54 -3.65 -9.98
C GLY A 259 6.97 -4.20 -8.62
N PHE A 260 6.13 -3.98 -7.59
CA PHE A 260 6.43 -4.46 -6.23
C PHE A 260 6.32 -5.97 -6.09
N ASN A 261 5.37 -6.64 -6.78
CA ASN A 261 5.30 -8.09 -6.80
C ASN A 261 6.55 -8.72 -7.43
N LEU A 262 6.97 -8.22 -8.60
CA LEU A 262 8.21 -8.70 -9.25
C LEU A 262 9.46 -8.43 -8.41
N LEU A 263 9.51 -7.33 -7.67
CA LEU A 263 10.61 -7.05 -6.75
C LEU A 263 10.57 -7.99 -5.54
N GLY A 264 9.40 -8.22 -4.96
CA GLY A 264 9.21 -9.12 -3.81
C GLY A 264 9.58 -10.56 -4.15
N ASP A 265 9.17 -11.06 -5.31
CA ASP A 265 9.57 -12.38 -5.81
C ASP A 265 11.09 -12.47 -6.01
N GLY A 266 11.69 -11.45 -6.63
CA GLY A 266 13.15 -11.41 -6.78
C GLY A 266 13.91 -11.34 -5.46
N LEU A 267 13.39 -10.61 -4.45
CA LEU A 267 13.95 -10.60 -3.10
C LEU A 267 13.83 -11.97 -2.42
N ARG A 268 12.70 -12.63 -2.59
CA ARG A 268 12.49 -13.97 -2.06
C ARG A 268 13.52 -14.96 -2.62
N ASP A 269 13.74 -14.93 -3.93
CA ASP A 269 14.72 -15.82 -4.58
C ASP A 269 16.14 -15.58 -4.08
N VAL A 270 16.54 -14.32 -3.92
CA VAL A 270 17.89 -13.95 -3.44
C VAL A 270 18.10 -14.28 -1.96
N LEU A 271 17.05 -14.12 -1.15
CA LEU A 271 17.09 -14.29 0.31
C LEU A 271 16.83 -15.74 0.75
N ASP A 272 16.36 -16.63 -0.14
CA ASP A 272 16.12 -18.04 0.18
C ASP A 272 17.45 -18.81 0.27
N PRO A 273 17.85 -19.32 1.47
CA PRO A 273 19.08 -20.05 1.64
C PRO A 273 19.13 -21.39 0.88
N ARG A 274 17.97 -21.92 0.49
CA ARG A 274 17.87 -23.25 -0.18
C ARG A 274 18.28 -23.21 -1.65
N GLN A 275 18.30 -22.05 -2.29
CA GLN A 275 18.71 -21.90 -3.69
C GLN A 275 20.22 -21.74 -3.88
N ARG A 276 20.99 -21.68 -2.79
CA ARG A 276 22.47 -21.58 -2.83
C ARG A 276 23.20 -22.94 -2.81
N ARG A 277 22.49 -24.04 -3.13
CA ARG A 277 23.11 -25.37 -3.26
C ARG A 277 23.17 -25.81 -4.70
#